data_45b85fffbbb280fb95beef49fc00b187
#
_entry.id   45b85fffbbb280fb95beef49fc00b187
#
_cell.length_a   1.000
_cell.length_b   1.000
_cell.length_c   1.000
_cell.angle_alpha   90.00
_cell.angle_beta   90.00
_cell.angle_gamma   90.00
#
_symmetry.space_group_name_H-M   'P 1'
#
loop_
_entity.id
_entity.type
_entity.pdbx_description
1 polymer ?
#
loop_
_entity_poly.entity_id
_entity_poly.type
_entity_poly.pdbx_seq_one_letter_code
_entity_poly.pdbx_strand_id
1 'polypeptide(L)'
;MTFGIAIVFFNSKEEDILDVLPFMIPICLFALGYGLYIGLKRQKMLFESYKLIFSENTVVREQVNTPIINIQFDDIQSITKGRKGGYTIKGKNAVETILIPAQIDNYENLEILCNQIKPIEEFQQPKFDEKYRIPFVLLTLCCMAAVYISDNKILVGISGLMVSGILIRSFIQIRKNKNIDNKTKRSSYYSLLVLVSVLVVTIMKITSK
;
A
#
# COMPACT_ATOMS: atom_id res chain seq x y z
N MET A 1 16.45 -0.05 0.48
CA MET A 1 17.80 0.50 0.70
C MET A 1 18.05 0.84 2.19
N THR A 2 17.14 1.51 2.89
CA THR A 2 17.28 1.87 4.32
C THR A 2 17.44 0.69 5.27
N PHE A 3 16.84 -0.46 4.98
CA PHE A 3 16.90 -1.66 5.84
C PHE A 3 18.25 -2.37 5.77
N GLY A 4 18.91 -2.41 4.60
CA GLY A 4 20.26 -2.96 4.46
C GLY A 4 21.29 -2.14 5.22
N ILE A 5 21.10 -0.83 5.26
CA ILE A 5 21.94 0.12 5.99
C ILE A 5 21.78 -0.10 7.51
N ALA A 6 20.57 -0.32 7.99
CA ALA A 6 20.30 -0.62 9.41
C ALA A 6 20.98 -1.93 9.84
N ILE A 7 20.98 -2.98 9.00
CA ILE A 7 21.62 -4.27 9.31
C ILE A 7 23.14 -4.10 9.41
N VAL A 8 23.75 -3.34 8.50
CA VAL A 8 25.20 -3.03 8.58
C VAL A 8 25.51 -2.27 9.86
N PHE A 9 24.63 -1.32 10.23
CA PHE A 9 24.79 -0.51 11.44
C PHE A 9 24.77 -1.34 12.74
N PHE A 10 23.91 -2.36 12.82
CA PHE A 10 23.82 -3.22 14.02
C PHE A 10 24.90 -4.29 14.09
N ASN A 11 25.59 -4.61 12.98
CA ASN A 11 26.64 -5.62 12.93
C ASN A 11 28.08 -5.04 12.89
N SER A 12 28.25 -3.73 12.74
CA SER A 12 29.56 -3.08 12.74
C SER A 12 29.99 -2.72 14.16
N LYS A 13 31.29 -2.74 14.44
CA LYS A 13 31.82 -2.23 15.71
C LYS A 13 31.56 -0.73 15.83
N GLU A 14 31.32 -0.25 17.05
CA GLU A 14 30.93 1.16 17.32
C GLU A 14 31.91 2.19 16.71
N GLU A 15 33.19 1.90 16.65
CA GLU A 15 34.21 2.78 16.09
C GLU A 15 34.07 2.97 14.58
N ASP A 16 33.77 1.90 13.83
CA ASP A 16 33.59 1.97 12.36
C ASP A 16 32.32 2.73 11.95
N ILE A 17 31.31 2.79 12.84
CA ILE A 17 30.04 3.46 12.57
C ILE A 17 30.18 4.97 12.57
N LEU A 18 30.94 5.54 13.52
CA LEU A 18 31.12 6.98 13.67
C LEU A 18 31.82 7.58 12.45
N ASP A 19 32.75 6.86 11.83
CA ASP A 19 33.51 7.33 10.67
C ASP A 19 32.66 7.34 9.38
N VAL A 20 31.69 6.44 9.26
CA VAL A 20 30.84 6.30 8.06
C VAL A 20 29.58 7.17 8.14
N LEU A 21 29.13 7.49 9.37
CA LEU A 21 27.87 8.21 9.63
C LEU A 21 27.78 9.59 8.93
N PRO A 22 28.82 10.44 8.92
CA PRO A 22 28.77 11.74 8.25
C PRO A 22 28.53 11.65 6.75
N PHE A 23 28.98 10.58 6.10
CA PHE A 23 28.79 10.35 4.66
C PHE A 23 27.42 9.69 4.38
N MET A 24 26.97 8.82 5.26
CA MET A 24 25.71 8.09 5.10
C MET A 24 24.49 8.98 5.28
N ILE A 25 24.51 9.90 6.25
CA ILE A 25 23.37 10.80 6.52
C ILE A 25 22.99 11.63 5.29
N PRO A 26 23.90 12.37 4.64
CA PRO A 26 23.57 13.14 3.43
C PRO A 26 23.04 12.27 2.29
N ILE A 27 23.63 11.10 2.06
CA ILE A 27 23.17 10.17 1.02
C ILE A 27 21.76 9.68 1.31
N CYS A 28 21.45 9.31 2.56
CA CYS A 28 20.13 8.88 2.96
C CYS A 28 19.10 10.01 2.83
N LEU A 29 19.42 11.22 3.26
CA LEU A 29 18.54 12.38 3.13
C LEU A 29 18.28 12.72 1.67
N PHE A 30 19.30 12.69 0.81
CA PHE A 30 19.15 12.90 -0.63
C PHE A 30 18.27 11.82 -1.26
N ALA A 31 18.49 10.55 -0.94
CA ALA A 31 17.69 9.44 -1.46
C ALA A 31 16.21 9.52 -1.00
N LEU A 32 15.97 9.91 0.25
CA LEU A 32 14.62 10.13 0.78
C LEU A 32 13.95 11.34 0.09
N GLY A 33 14.64 12.47 -0.02
CA GLY A 33 14.13 13.67 -0.69
C GLY A 33 13.79 13.42 -2.15
N TYR A 34 14.68 12.76 -2.87
CA TYR A 34 14.45 12.37 -4.26
C TYR A 34 13.29 11.37 -4.42
N GLY A 35 13.21 10.39 -3.52
CA GLY A 35 12.11 9.42 -3.51
C GLY A 35 10.74 10.08 -3.24
N LEU A 36 10.68 11.02 -2.30
CA LEU A 36 9.49 11.82 -2.02
C LEU A 36 9.09 12.70 -3.21
N TYR A 37 10.06 13.40 -3.84
CA TYR A 37 9.79 14.21 -5.01
C TYR A 37 9.19 13.40 -6.16
N ILE A 38 9.78 12.25 -6.50
CA ILE A 38 9.25 11.36 -7.54
C ILE A 38 7.87 10.83 -7.15
N GLY A 39 7.67 10.48 -5.87
CA GLY A 39 6.39 9.99 -5.35
C GLY A 39 5.28 11.03 -5.48
N LEU A 40 5.54 12.27 -5.08
CA LEU A 40 4.58 13.39 -5.20
C LEU A 40 4.26 13.73 -6.65
N LYS A 41 5.29 13.85 -7.52
CA LYS A 41 5.10 14.09 -8.96
C LYS A 41 4.22 13.01 -9.60
N ARG A 42 4.42 11.76 -9.20
CA ARG A 42 3.61 10.65 -9.70
C ARG A 42 2.18 10.70 -9.18
N GLN A 43 1.97 10.98 -7.89
CA GLN A 43 0.63 11.15 -7.33
C GLN A 43 -0.14 12.26 -8.04
N LYS A 44 0.52 13.41 -8.29
CA LYS A 44 -0.07 14.51 -9.05
C LYS A 44 -0.50 14.06 -10.45
N MET A 45 0.36 13.39 -11.20
CA MET A 45 0.04 12.87 -12.54
C MET A 45 -1.14 11.88 -12.51
N LEU A 46 -1.21 10.98 -11.52
CA LEU A 46 -2.31 10.04 -11.37
C LEU A 46 -3.62 10.77 -11.05
N PHE A 47 -3.57 11.81 -10.23
CA PHE A 47 -4.73 12.60 -9.86
C PHE A 47 -5.24 13.43 -11.06
N GLU A 48 -4.37 14.14 -11.76
CA GLU A 48 -4.72 14.95 -12.93
C GLU A 48 -5.25 14.11 -14.11
N SER A 49 -4.84 12.85 -14.21
CA SER A 49 -5.31 11.94 -15.26
C SER A 49 -6.59 11.19 -14.91
N TYR A 50 -7.13 11.39 -13.69
CA TYR A 50 -8.35 10.73 -13.25
C TYR A 50 -9.55 11.27 -14.03
N LYS A 51 -10.28 10.39 -14.72
CA LYS A 51 -11.52 10.69 -15.43
C LYS A 51 -12.61 9.72 -15.00
N LEU A 52 -13.76 10.27 -14.67
CA LEU A 52 -14.98 9.52 -14.38
C LEU A 52 -16.01 9.86 -15.45
N ILE A 53 -16.50 8.86 -16.16
CA ILE A 53 -17.42 9.01 -17.28
C ILE A 53 -18.70 8.26 -16.90
N PHE A 54 -19.82 8.98 -16.90
CA PHE A 54 -21.15 8.40 -16.78
C PHE A 54 -21.74 8.32 -18.19
N SER A 55 -22.07 7.12 -18.64
CA SER A 55 -22.80 6.83 -19.87
C SER A 55 -24.24 6.41 -19.53
N GLU A 56 -25.08 6.14 -20.52
CA GLU A 56 -26.50 5.82 -20.31
C GLU A 56 -26.75 4.67 -19.31
N ASN A 57 -25.86 3.68 -19.24
CA ASN A 57 -26.01 2.52 -18.35
C ASN A 57 -24.73 2.09 -17.63
N THR A 58 -23.65 2.89 -17.69
CA THR A 58 -22.36 2.48 -17.14
C THR A 58 -21.61 3.64 -16.51
N VAL A 59 -20.83 3.32 -15.47
CA VAL A 59 -19.81 4.19 -14.87
C VAL A 59 -18.44 3.66 -15.25
N VAL A 60 -17.64 4.49 -15.92
CA VAL A 60 -16.29 4.15 -16.35
C VAL A 60 -15.28 5.03 -15.63
N ARG A 61 -14.27 4.42 -15.02
CA ARG A 61 -13.12 5.12 -14.47
C ARG A 61 -11.90 4.88 -15.33
N GLU A 62 -11.34 5.97 -15.84
CA GLU A 62 -10.07 6.00 -16.57
C GLU A 62 -9.02 6.75 -15.76
N GLN A 63 -7.81 6.22 -15.74
CA GLN A 63 -6.67 6.86 -15.09
C GLN A 63 -5.37 6.30 -15.70
N VAL A 64 -4.38 7.16 -15.92
CA VAL A 64 -3.11 6.77 -16.52
C VAL A 64 -2.46 5.61 -15.75
N ASN A 65 -1.92 4.63 -16.48
CA ASN A 65 -1.23 3.46 -15.94
C ASN A 65 -2.07 2.55 -15.02
N THR A 66 -3.39 2.72 -14.99
CA THR A 66 -4.29 1.81 -14.25
C THR A 66 -5.22 1.09 -15.22
N PRO A 67 -5.71 -0.10 -14.89
CA PRO A 67 -6.76 -0.74 -15.66
C PRO A 67 -8.02 0.12 -15.67
N ILE A 68 -8.70 0.19 -16.82
CA ILE A 68 -10.03 0.79 -16.91
C ILE A 68 -10.99 -0.04 -16.08
N ILE A 69 -11.83 0.61 -15.27
CA ILE A 69 -12.90 -0.04 -14.53
C ILE A 69 -14.21 0.44 -15.13
N ASN A 70 -15.02 -0.50 -15.62
CA ASN A 70 -16.36 -0.27 -16.14
C ASN A 70 -17.35 -1.07 -15.29
N ILE A 71 -18.38 -0.41 -14.75
CA ILE A 71 -19.43 -1.02 -13.94
C ILE A 71 -20.77 -0.62 -14.55
N GLN A 72 -21.62 -1.61 -14.86
CA GLN A 72 -23.00 -1.35 -15.27
C GLN A 72 -23.83 -0.90 -14.06
N PHE A 73 -24.80 -0.02 -14.25
CA PHE A 73 -25.63 0.49 -13.15
C PHE A 73 -26.33 -0.64 -12.39
N ASP A 74 -26.80 -1.66 -13.11
CA ASP A 74 -27.44 -2.85 -12.52
C ASP A 74 -26.50 -3.71 -11.67
N ASP A 75 -25.19 -3.61 -11.91
CA ASP A 75 -24.17 -4.33 -11.16
C ASP A 75 -23.66 -3.55 -9.94
N ILE A 76 -24.12 -2.32 -9.73
CA ILE A 76 -23.71 -1.50 -8.58
C ILE A 76 -24.39 -2.04 -7.31
N GLN A 77 -23.60 -2.55 -6.38
CA GLN A 77 -24.05 -3.03 -5.09
C GLN A 77 -24.32 -1.91 -4.10
N SER A 78 -23.40 -0.96 -3.98
CA SER A 78 -23.52 0.17 -3.06
C SER A 78 -22.71 1.36 -3.52
N ILE A 79 -23.20 2.56 -3.19
CA ILE A 79 -22.50 3.82 -3.32
C ILE A 79 -22.36 4.40 -1.92
N THR A 80 -21.13 4.54 -1.43
CA THR A 80 -20.86 5.02 -0.07
C THR A 80 -20.11 6.33 -0.11
N LYS A 81 -20.54 7.32 0.71
CA LYS A 81 -19.86 8.59 0.90
C LYS A 81 -18.85 8.47 2.03
N GLY A 82 -17.58 8.72 1.73
CA GLY A 82 -16.51 8.67 2.71
C GLY A 82 -16.48 9.89 3.63
N ARG A 83 -15.90 9.77 4.83
CA ARG A 83 -15.78 10.88 5.80
C ARG A 83 -15.07 12.12 5.27
N LYS A 84 -14.19 11.98 4.27
CA LYS A 84 -13.45 13.07 3.63
C LYS A 84 -14.13 13.60 2.37
N GLY A 85 -15.38 13.24 2.12
CA GLY A 85 -16.18 13.72 1.00
C GLY A 85 -16.03 12.92 -0.30
N GLY A 86 -15.14 11.95 -0.40
CA GLY A 86 -15.04 11.09 -1.59
C GLY A 86 -16.14 10.03 -1.64
N TYR A 87 -16.38 9.46 -2.83
CA TYR A 87 -17.35 8.37 -3.02
C TYR A 87 -16.65 7.06 -3.35
N THR A 88 -17.29 5.96 -2.98
CA THR A 88 -16.86 4.61 -3.36
C THR A 88 -18.04 3.90 -4.01
N ILE A 89 -17.93 3.58 -5.29
CA ILE A 89 -18.90 2.76 -6.03
C ILE A 89 -18.38 1.33 -6.04
N LYS A 90 -19.16 0.39 -5.51
CA LYS A 90 -18.83 -1.03 -5.51
C LYS A 90 -19.70 -1.78 -6.50
N GLY A 91 -19.06 -2.52 -7.40
CA GLY A 91 -19.72 -3.47 -8.29
C GLY A 91 -19.91 -4.85 -7.62
N LYS A 92 -20.56 -5.76 -8.34
CA LYS A 92 -20.80 -7.15 -7.93
C LYS A 92 -19.53 -7.90 -7.55
N ASN A 93 -18.44 -7.65 -8.27
CA ASN A 93 -17.15 -8.25 -7.97
C ASN A 93 -16.36 -7.34 -7.03
N ALA A 94 -15.75 -7.90 -5.98
CA ALA A 94 -14.95 -7.15 -5.01
C ALA A 94 -13.77 -6.35 -5.66
N VAL A 95 -13.37 -6.75 -6.87
CA VAL A 95 -12.31 -6.10 -7.67
C VAL A 95 -12.84 -4.89 -8.45
N GLU A 96 -14.17 -4.81 -8.66
CA GLU A 96 -14.85 -3.74 -9.38
C GLU A 96 -15.30 -2.67 -8.41
N THR A 97 -14.33 -1.92 -7.93
CA THR A 97 -14.56 -0.79 -7.03
C THR A 97 -13.97 0.47 -7.63
N ILE A 98 -14.78 1.50 -7.82
CA ILE A 98 -14.35 2.82 -8.25
C ILE A 98 -14.24 3.72 -7.01
N LEU A 99 -13.05 4.25 -6.77
CA LEU A 99 -12.79 5.22 -5.71
C LEU A 99 -12.78 6.61 -6.33
N ILE A 100 -13.71 7.47 -5.93
CA ILE A 100 -13.85 8.84 -6.44
C ILE A 100 -13.28 9.78 -5.38
N PRO A 101 -12.24 10.57 -5.70
CA PRO A 101 -11.66 11.52 -4.77
C PRO A 101 -12.63 12.68 -4.47
N ALA A 102 -12.51 13.29 -3.29
CA ALA A 102 -13.34 14.43 -2.88
C ALA A 102 -13.08 15.70 -3.69
N GLN A 103 -11.91 15.80 -4.34
CA GLN A 103 -11.48 16.95 -5.13
C GLN A 103 -11.83 16.85 -6.61
N ILE A 104 -12.88 16.10 -6.97
CA ILE A 104 -13.35 16.02 -8.35
C ILE A 104 -14.10 17.28 -8.74
N ASP A 105 -13.92 17.73 -9.98
CA ASP A 105 -14.69 18.83 -10.54
C ASP A 105 -16.18 18.45 -10.61
N ASN A 106 -17.07 19.45 -10.46
CA ASN A 106 -18.53 19.26 -10.48
C ASN A 106 -19.07 18.27 -9.43
N TYR A 107 -18.58 18.37 -8.20
CA TYR A 107 -18.94 17.48 -7.09
C TYR A 107 -20.47 17.41 -6.86
N GLU A 108 -21.20 18.55 -6.97
CA GLU A 108 -22.65 18.60 -6.78
C GLU A 108 -23.40 17.78 -7.85
N ASN A 109 -22.99 17.88 -9.09
CA ASN A 109 -23.55 17.07 -10.18
C ASN A 109 -23.26 15.57 -9.98
N LEU A 110 -22.09 15.25 -9.47
CA LEU A 110 -21.72 13.87 -9.13
C LEU A 110 -22.67 13.29 -8.08
N GLU A 111 -22.98 14.06 -7.03
CA GLU A 111 -23.88 13.60 -5.96
C GLU A 111 -25.30 13.33 -6.49
N ILE A 112 -25.79 14.21 -7.35
CA ILE A 112 -27.09 14.02 -8.03
C ILE A 112 -27.09 12.76 -8.88
N LEU A 113 -26.08 12.57 -9.74
CA LEU A 113 -25.95 11.39 -10.59
C LEU A 113 -25.85 10.09 -9.77
N CYS A 114 -25.05 10.10 -8.73
CA CYS A 114 -24.92 8.94 -7.84
C CYS A 114 -26.26 8.58 -7.17
N ASN A 115 -27.02 9.58 -6.69
CA ASN A 115 -28.35 9.37 -6.09
C ASN A 115 -29.40 8.87 -7.08
N GLN A 116 -29.30 9.25 -8.37
CA GLN A 116 -30.21 8.73 -9.42
C GLN A 116 -29.98 7.23 -9.68
N ILE A 117 -28.73 6.78 -9.57
CA ILE A 117 -28.38 5.37 -9.81
C ILE A 117 -28.75 4.52 -8.59
N LYS A 118 -28.33 4.97 -7.40
CA LYS A 118 -28.58 4.27 -6.14
C LYS A 118 -28.47 5.24 -4.96
N PRO A 119 -29.33 5.11 -3.92
CA PRO A 119 -29.22 5.94 -2.72
C PRO A 119 -27.83 5.84 -2.11
N ILE A 120 -27.26 7.00 -1.78
CA ILE A 120 -25.93 7.08 -1.20
C ILE A 120 -26.02 6.65 0.26
N GLU A 121 -25.28 5.62 0.62
CA GLU A 121 -25.12 5.17 1.99
C GLU A 121 -24.04 6.01 2.68
N GLU A 122 -24.31 6.54 3.85
CA GLU A 122 -23.28 7.15 4.67
C GLU A 122 -22.28 6.09 5.14
N PHE A 123 -21.01 6.49 5.20
CA PHE A 123 -19.92 5.61 5.60
C PHE A 123 -20.16 5.03 7.01
N GLN A 124 -20.64 3.80 7.05
CA GLN A 124 -20.70 3.02 8.29
C GLN A 124 -19.28 2.57 8.64
N GLN A 125 -18.85 2.83 9.84
CA GLN A 125 -17.60 2.48 10.52
C GLN A 125 -16.41 1.97 9.67
N PRO A 126 -15.17 2.41 9.92
CA PRO A 126 -13.99 1.94 9.21
C PRO A 126 -13.88 0.42 9.38
N LYS A 127 -13.65 -0.30 8.27
CA LYS A 127 -13.35 -1.74 8.31
C LYS A 127 -12.22 -2.00 9.28
N PHE A 128 -12.22 -3.16 9.92
CA PHE A 128 -11.18 -3.58 10.87
C PHE A 128 -9.76 -3.30 10.35
N ASP A 129 -9.50 -3.59 9.08
CA ASP A 129 -8.19 -3.35 8.43
C ASP A 129 -7.79 -1.87 8.40
N GLU A 130 -8.74 -0.95 8.32
CA GLU A 130 -8.48 0.50 8.27
C GLU A 130 -8.27 1.07 9.68
N LYS A 131 -9.05 0.62 10.66
CA LYS A 131 -8.94 1.03 12.07
C LYS A 131 -7.61 0.61 12.69
N TYR A 132 -7.15 -0.60 12.37
CA TYR A 132 -5.93 -1.18 12.96
C TYR A 132 -4.71 -1.12 12.04
N ARG A 133 -4.76 -0.30 10.98
CA ARG A 133 -3.67 -0.18 10.01
C ARG A 133 -2.34 0.22 10.65
N ILE A 134 -2.35 1.25 11.51
CA ILE A 134 -1.12 1.75 12.16
C ILE A 134 -0.56 0.72 13.15
N PRO A 135 -1.33 0.15 14.11
CA PRO A 135 -0.85 -0.91 14.97
C PRO A 135 -0.30 -2.11 14.20
N PHE A 136 -0.92 -2.47 13.09
CA PHE A 136 -0.49 -3.60 12.26
C PHE A 136 0.86 -3.35 11.56
N VAL A 137 1.09 -2.12 11.09
CA VAL A 137 2.39 -1.71 10.53
C VAL A 137 3.47 -1.73 11.62
N LEU A 138 3.20 -1.20 12.81
CA LEU A 138 4.13 -1.22 13.93
C LEU A 138 4.48 -2.65 14.35
N LEU A 139 3.48 -3.53 14.47
CA LEU A 139 3.68 -4.95 14.76
C LEU A 139 4.59 -5.61 13.72
N THR A 140 4.36 -5.33 12.44
CA THR A 140 5.19 -5.87 11.35
C THR A 140 6.63 -5.41 11.46
N LEU A 141 6.87 -4.13 11.78
CA LEU A 141 8.21 -3.59 11.99
C LEU A 141 8.90 -4.22 13.20
N CYS A 142 8.18 -4.41 14.32
CA CYS A 142 8.71 -5.10 15.51
C CYS A 142 9.08 -6.55 15.20
N CYS A 143 8.21 -7.28 14.48
CA CYS A 143 8.52 -8.66 14.06
C CYS A 143 9.73 -8.71 13.11
N MET A 144 9.85 -7.75 12.17
CA MET A 144 11.05 -7.66 11.33
C MET A 144 12.30 -7.41 12.16
N ALA A 145 12.26 -6.49 13.12
CA ALA A 145 13.39 -6.23 14.02
C ALA A 145 13.75 -7.50 14.82
N ALA A 146 12.77 -8.24 15.33
CA ALA A 146 13.00 -9.49 16.05
C ALA A 146 13.71 -10.55 15.20
N VAL A 147 13.36 -10.69 13.90
CA VAL A 147 14.03 -11.63 12.99
C VAL A 147 15.52 -11.31 12.85
N TYR A 148 15.87 -10.03 12.72
CA TYR A 148 17.27 -9.65 12.45
C TYR A 148 18.12 -9.49 13.71
N ILE A 149 17.54 -9.04 14.83
CA ILE A 149 18.29 -8.66 16.04
C ILE A 149 18.30 -9.80 17.07
N SER A 150 17.18 -10.54 17.22
CA SER A 150 17.07 -11.55 18.29
C SER A 150 17.86 -12.82 17.97
N ASP A 151 18.46 -13.43 19.01
CA ASP A 151 19.11 -14.74 18.93
C ASP A 151 18.21 -15.88 19.45
N ASN A 152 17.02 -15.54 19.98
CA ASN A 152 16.06 -16.53 20.43
C ASN A 152 15.38 -17.20 19.23
N LYS A 153 15.70 -18.49 18.99
CA LYS A 153 15.21 -19.28 17.85
C LYS A 153 13.68 -19.33 17.74
N ILE A 154 12.99 -19.43 18.88
CA ILE A 154 11.51 -19.50 18.92
C ILE A 154 10.93 -18.16 18.48
N LEU A 155 11.45 -17.05 19.04
CA LEU A 155 11.00 -15.69 18.68
C LEU A 155 11.26 -15.40 17.22
N VAL A 156 12.45 -15.73 16.71
CA VAL A 156 12.82 -15.57 15.30
C VAL A 156 11.90 -16.38 14.39
N GLY A 157 11.61 -17.64 14.75
CA GLY A 157 10.73 -18.51 13.97
C GLY A 157 9.30 -17.96 13.86
N ILE A 158 8.70 -17.60 14.99
CA ILE A 158 7.33 -17.03 15.02
C ILE A 158 7.27 -15.71 14.23
N SER A 159 8.22 -14.81 14.50
CA SER A 159 8.28 -13.51 13.82
C SER A 159 8.51 -13.65 12.32
N GLY A 160 9.39 -14.56 11.90
CA GLY A 160 9.65 -14.84 10.48
C GLY A 160 8.42 -15.38 9.75
N LEU A 161 7.66 -16.29 10.35
CA LEU A 161 6.41 -16.80 9.79
C LEU A 161 5.34 -15.69 9.67
N MET A 162 5.18 -14.85 10.71
CA MET A 162 4.22 -13.75 10.69
C MET A 162 4.55 -12.74 9.60
N VAL A 163 5.81 -12.28 9.52
CA VAL A 163 6.25 -11.31 8.48
C VAL A 163 6.08 -11.90 7.09
N SER A 164 6.44 -13.17 6.89
CA SER A 164 6.28 -13.84 5.59
C SER A 164 4.82 -13.91 5.15
N GLY A 165 3.91 -14.28 6.05
CA GLY A 165 2.47 -14.31 5.78
C GLY A 165 1.92 -12.93 5.41
N ILE A 166 2.32 -11.89 6.13
CA ILE A 166 1.92 -10.50 5.86
C ILE A 166 2.42 -10.03 4.49
N LEU A 167 3.68 -10.29 4.14
CA LEU A 167 4.27 -9.90 2.86
C LEU A 167 3.59 -10.60 1.69
N ILE A 168 3.33 -11.91 1.79
CA ILE A 168 2.62 -12.68 0.76
C ILE A 168 1.20 -12.14 0.58
N ARG A 169 0.45 -11.95 1.67
CA ARG A 169 -0.92 -11.39 1.61
C ARG A 169 -0.92 -10.01 0.96
N SER A 170 -0.03 -9.12 1.38
CA SER A 170 0.10 -7.77 0.83
C SER A 170 0.43 -7.79 -0.66
N PHE A 171 1.36 -8.64 -1.09
CA PHE A 171 1.71 -8.83 -2.49
C PHE A 171 0.49 -9.25 -3.34
N ILE A 172 -0.26 -10.26 -2.89
CA ILE A 172 -1.47 -10.73 -3.57
C ILE A 172 -2.53 -9.62 -3.66
N GLN A 173 -2.77 -8.88 -2.57
CA GLN A 173 -3.73 -7.77 -2.54
C GLN A 173 -3.35 -6.65 -3.52
N ILE A 174 -2.07 -6.25 -3.55
CA ILE A 174 -1.58 -5.23 -4.50
C ILE A 174 -1.79 -5.68 -5.94
N ARG A 175 -1.48 -6.94 -6.25
CA ARG A 175 -1.63 -7.50 -7.59
C ARG A 175 -3.08 -7.56 -8.07
N LYS A 176 -4.00 -7.93 -7.19
CA LYS A 176 -5.43 -8.07 -7.51
C LYS A 176 -6.15 -6.72 -7.60
N ASN A 177 -5.68 -5.69 -6.94
CA ASN A 177 -6.36 -4.40 -6.87
C ASN A 177 -6.29 -3.64 -8.21
N LYS A 178 -7.43 -3.38 -8.84
CA LYS A 178 -7.54 -2.61 -10.09
C LYS A 178 -7.30 -1.10 -9.91
N ASN A 179 -7.42 -0.57 -8.68
CA ASN A 179 -7.17 0.84 -8.39
C ASN A 179 -5.69 1.19 -8.21
N ILE A 180 -4.81 0.19 -8.21
CA ILE A 180 -3.37 0.37 -8.10
C ILE A 180 -2.76 0.40 -9.51
N ASP A 181 -1.96 1.42 -9.78
CA ASP A 181 -1.29 1.59 -11.06
C ASP A 181 -0.23 0.50 -11.32
N ASN A 182 0.00 0.22 -12.60
CA ASN A 182 0.87 -0.86 -13.05
C ASN A 182 2.33 -0.70 -12.57
N LYS A 183 2.80 0.55 -12.39
CA LYS A 183 4.15 0.80 -11.89
C LYS A 183 4.29 0.39 -10.42
N THR A 184 3.29 0.69 -9.57
CA THR A 184 3.25 0.21 -8.18
C THR A 184 3.13 -1.32 -8.12
N LYS A 185 2.30 -1.93 -8.99
CA LYS A 185 2.23 -3.40 -9.10
C LYS A 185 3.58 -4.02 -9.49
N ARG A 186 4.35 -3.36 -10.36
CA ARG A 186 5.70 -3.83 -10.71
C ARG A 186 6.67 -3.63 -9.53
N SER A 187 6.60 -2.50 -8.84
CA SER A 187 7.42 -2.26 -7.64
C SER A 187 7.13 -3.24 -6.50
N SER A 188 5.93 -3.85 -6.45
CA SER A 188 5.62 -4.85 -5.41
C SER A 188 6.49 -6.12 -5.49
N TYR A 189 7.16 -6.38 -6.63
CA TYR A 189 8.13 -7.48 -6.71
C TYR A 189 9.34 -7.28 -5.77
N TYR A 190 9.68 -6.05 -5.41
CA TYR A 190 10.72 -5.81 -4.40
C TYR A 190 10.35 -6.36 -3.02
N SER A 191 9.05 -6.49 -2.71
CA SER A 191 8.63 -7.14 -1.47
C SER A 191 8.99 -8.63 -1.43
N LEU A 192 9.11 -9.29 -2.59
CA LEU A 192 9.56 -10.68 -2.67
C LEU A 192 11.06 -10.81 -2.34
N LEU A 193 11.88 -9.83 -2.68
CA LEU A 193 13.30 -9.82 -2.27
C LEU A 193 13.41 -9.72 -0.74
N VAL A 194 12.58 -8.86 -0.13
CA VAL A 194 12.50 -8.77 1.34
C VAL A 194 12.02 -10.08 1.95
N LEU A 195 11.02 -10.73 1.35
CA LEU A 195 10.50 -12.03 1.79
C LEU A 195 11.62 -13.09 1.77
N VAL A 196 12.37 -13.18 0.67
CA VAL A 196 13.51 -14.12 0.57
C VAL A 196 14.55 -13.83 1.65
N SER A 197 14.92 -12.57 1.86
CA SER A 197 15.86 -12.19 2.92
C SER A 197 15.38 -12.62 4.31
N VAL A 198 14.10 -12.36 4.64
CA VAL A 198 13.50 -12.77 5.92
C VAL A 198 13.54 -14.28 6.09
N LEU A 199 13.17 -15.04 5.05
CA LEU A 199 13.18 -16.51 5.11
C LEU A 199 14.59 -17.06 5.29
N VAL A 200 15.57 -16.56 4.52
CA VAL A 200 16.97 -16.99 4.62
C VAL A 200 17.51 -16.74 6.04
N VAL A 201 17.35 -15.54 6.58
CA VAL A 201 17.82 -15.19 7.92
C VAL A 201 17.13 -16.03 8.99
N THR A 202 15.80 -16.23 8.86
CA THR A 202 15.02 -17.07 9.80
C THR A 202 15.55 -18.51 9.80
N ILE A 203 15.74 -19.12 8.61
CA ILE A 203 16.26 -20.48 8.49
C ILE A 203 17.68 -20.57 9.07
N MET A 204 18.57 -19.64 8.71
CA MET A 204 19.94 -19.64 9.20
C MET A 204 20.00 -19.56 10.74
N LYS A 205 19.23 -18.66 11.36
CA LYS A 205 19.22 -18.51 12.82
C LYS A 205 18.59 -19.71 13.56
N ILE A 206 17.60 -20.38 12.96
CA ILE A 206 16.99 -21.57 13.56
C ILE A 206 17.93 -22.78 13.46
N THR A 207 18.65 -22.92 12.34
CA THR A 207 19.53 -24.07 12.06
C THR A 207 20.94 -23.91 12.62
N SER A 208 21.40 -22.68 12.88
CA SER A 208 22.71 -22.46 13.54
C SER A 208 22.70 -23.10 14.93
N LYS A 209 23.69 -23.96 15.16
CA LYS A 209 23.91 -24.64 16.46
C LYS A 209 24.37 -23.67 17.52
#